data_02ae5eb7bbdb3bc0ba06bb6688c91c8a
#
_entry.id   02ae5eb7bbdb3bc0ba06bb6688c91c8a
#
_cell.length_a   1.000
_cell.length_b   1.000
_cell.length_c   1.000
_cell.angle_alpha   90.00
_cell.angle_beta   90.00
_cell.angle_gamma   90.00
#
_symmetry.space_group_name_H-M   'P 1'
#
loop_
_entity.id
_entity.type
_entity.pdbx_description
1 polymer ?
#
loop_
_entity_poly.entity_id
_entity_poly.type
_entity_poly.pdbx_seq_one_letter_code
_entity_poly.pdbx_strand_id
1 'polypeptide(L)'
;MGKTIQLLGLNFHYTVQGEGAPIILMHGWGCNLTTLQSVEKVAMENHTVYNVDFPGFGESQEPSQVWGVEEYTQLIEQFVKAENIENPILLGHSFGGRVGILYSSRNKVNKLILVDAAGVKPRRSLKYYFKVYTY
;
A
#
# COMPACT_ATOMS: atom_id res chain seq x y z
N MET A 1 -1.18 1.28 -17.84
CA MET A 1 -0.57 2.54 -18.27
C MET A 1 -0.37 3.48 -17.10
N GLY A 2 0.79 4.12 -17.05
CA GLY A 2 1.16 5.02 -15.96
C GLY A 2 0.39 6.34 -16.00
N LYS A 3 -0.03 6.79 -14.83
CA LYS A 3 -0.70 8.06 -14.61
C LYS A 3 -0.03 8.82 -13.48
N THR A 4 -0.16 10.13 -13.50
CA THR A 4 0.35 10.98 -12.42
C THR A 4 -0.75 11.95 -12.01
N ILE A 5 -1.01 12.06 -10.72
CA ILE A 5 -1.93 13.06 -10.17
C ILE A 5 -1.27 13.81 -9.02
N GLN A 6 -1.82 14.98 -8.71
CA GLN A 6 -1.35 15.80 -7.59
C GLN A 6 -2.13 15.42 -6.33
N LEU A 7 -1.44 14.93 -5.32
CA LEU A 7 -2.00 14.62 -4.01
C LEU A 7 -1.10 15.19 -2.92
N LEU A 8 -1.67 15.90 -1.98
CA LEU A 8 -0.93 16.53 -0.86
C LEU A 8 0.30 17.33 -1.35
N GLY A 9 0.14 18.00 -2.51
CA GLY A 9 1.21 18.80 -3.11
C GLY A 9 2.31 18.03 -3.81
N LEU A 10 2.15 16.71 -3.99
CA LEU A 10 3.15 15.84 -4.62
C LEU A 10 2.63 15.25 -5.92
N ASN A 11 3.52 15.03 -6.87
CA ASN A 11 3.25 14.21 -8.05
C ASN A 11 3.24 12.75 -7.63
N PHE A 12 2.08 12.12 -7.72
CA PHE A 12 1.87 10.73 -7.31
C PHE A 12 1.63 9.89 -8.56
N HIS A 13 2.49 8.88 -8.74
CA HIS A 13 2.46 7.99 -9.90
C HIS A 13 1.80 6.66 -9.56
N TYR A 14 0.99 6.15 -10.49
CA TYR A 14 0.34 4.85 -10.36
C TYR A 14 -0.04 4.32 -11.74
N THR A 15 -0.39 3.03 -11.81
CA THR A 15 -0.96 2.41 -13.00
C THR A 15 -2.36 1.94 -12.69
N VAL A 16 -3.22 1.92 -13.73
CA VAL A 16 -4.58 1.36 -13.64
C VAL A 16 -4.75 0.38 -14.78
N GLN A 17 -5.15 -0.84 -14.47
CA GLN A 17 -5.40 -1.88 -15.47
C GLN A 17 -6.56 -2.77 -15.03
N GLY A 18 -7.25 -3.36 -16.02
CA GLY A 18 -8.33 -4.29 -15.78
C GLY A 18 -9.68 -3.64 -15.52
N GLU A 19 -10.69 -4.46 -15.35
CA GLU A 19 -12.06 -4.04 -15.05
C GLU A 19 -12.64 -4.93 -13.95
N GLY A 20 -13.46 -4.33 -13.10
CA GLY A 20 -14.13 -5.01 -12.01
C GLY A 20 -13.95 -4.29 -10.67
N ALA A 21 -14.13 -5.02 -9.58
CA ALA A 21 -14.00 -4.46 -8.25
C ALA A 21 -12.59 -3.88 -8.04
N PRO A 22 -12.47 -2.70 -7.39
CA PRO A 22 -11.18 -2.04 -7.25
C PRO A 22 -10.27 -2.74 -6.26
N ILE A 23 -9.00 -2.88 -6.64
CA ILE A 23 -7.94 -3.33 -5.74
C ILE A 23 -6.76 -2.36 -5.83
N ILE A 24 -6.21 -1.98 -4.68
CA ILE A 24 -5.03 -1.12 -4.58
C ILE A 24 -3.86 -1.97 -4.09
N LEU A 25 -2.77 -1.96 -4.88
CA LEU A 25 -1.54 -2.67 -4.54
C LEU A 25 -0.54 -1.67 -3.97
N MET A 26 -0.03 -1.98 -2.77
CA MET A 26 0.88 -1.10 -2.01
C MET A 26 2.17 -1.85 -1.69
N HIS A 27 3.27 -1.38 -2.26
CA HIS A 27 4.59 -2.02 -2.13
C HIS A 27 5.27 -1.75 -0.78
N GLY A 28 6.38 -2.44 -0.54
CA GLY A 28 7.21 -2.25 0.65
C GLY A 28 8.17 -1.07 0.55
N TRP A 29 8.76 -0.71 1.68
CA TRP A 29 9.75 0.34 1.77
C TRP A 29 10.96 0.01 0.90
N GLY A 30 11.43 0.97 0.13
CA GLY A 30 12.56 0.77 -0.79
C GLY A 30 12.19 0.05 -2.09
N CYS A 31 10.93 -0.31 -2.27
CA CYS A 31 10.42 -0.94 -3.49
C CYS A 31 9.70 0.09 -4.37
N ASN A 32 8.98 -0.39 -5.36
CA ASN A 32 8.12 0.42 -6.21
C ASN A 32 7.03 -0.47 -6.81
N LEU A 33 6.18 0.08 -7.67
CA LEU A 33 5.06 -0.68 -8.23
C LEU A 33 5.48 -1.92 -9.03
N THR A 34 6.71 -1.99 -9.53
CA THR A 34 7.17 -3.17 -10.28
C THR A 34 7.24 -4.41 -9.40
N THR A 35 7.43 -4.25 -8.09
CA THR A 35 7.48 -5.35 -7.13
C THR A 35 6.19 -6.19 -7.16
N LEU A 36 5.05 -5.54 -7.40
CA LEU A 36 3.74 -6.20 -7.40
C LEU A 36 3.16 -6.41 -8.81
N GLN A 37 3.96 -6.27 -9.86
CA GLN A 37 3.47 -6.46 -11.23
C GLN A 37 2.95 -7.87 -11.52
N SER A 38 3.52 -8.90 -10.91
CA SER A 38 3.03 -10.26 -11.07
C SER A 38 1.63 -10.42 -10.45
N VAL A 39 1.39 -9.79 -9.32
CA VAL A 39 0.07 -9.75 -8.67
C VAL A 39 -0.91 -8.96 -9.55
N GLU A 40 -0.48 -7.81 -10.08
CA GLU A 40 -1.28 -6.98 -10.97
C GLU A 40 -1.77 -7.78 -12.18
N LYS A 41 -0.88 -8.53 -12.84
CA LYS A 41 -1.23 -9.35 -14.01
C LYS A 41 -2.34 -10.35 -13.74
N VAL A 42 -2.32 -10.97 -12.58
CA VAL A 42 -3.35 -11.93 -12.18
C VAL A 42 -4.64 -11.20 -11.78
N ALA A 43 -4.52 -10.18 -10.96
CA ALA A 43 -5.67 -9.45 -10.43
C ALA A 43 -6.47 -8.72 -11.53
N MET A 44 -5.78 -8.19 -12.54
CA MET A 44 -6.44 -7.40 -13.60
C MET A 44 -7.39 -8.23 -14.48
N GLU A 45 -7.36 -9.54 -14.39
CA GLU A 45 -8.30 -10.40 -15.11
C GLU A 45 -9.74 -10.19 -14.61
N ASN A 46 -9.91 -9.85 -13.31
CA ASN A 46 -11.22 -9.72 -12.68
C ASN A 46 -11.39 -8.44 -11.86
N HIS A 47 -10.39 -7.56 -11.83
CA HIS A 47 -10.40 -6.37 -11.01
C HIS A 47 -9.89 -5.16 -11.77
N THR A 48 -10.31 -3.98 -11.34
CA THR A 48 -9.62 -2.74 -11.69
C THR A 48 -8.48 -2.58 -10.70
N VAL A 49 -7.24 -2.69 -11.19
CA VAL A 49 -6.05 -2.74 -10.35
C VAL A 49 -5.34 -1.39 -10.37
N TYR A 50 -5.24 -0.76 -9.21
CA TYR A 50 -4.46 0.46 -8.97
C TYR A 50 -3.16 0.06 -8.32
N ASN A 51 -2.07 0.09 -9.07
CA ASN A 51 -0.74 -0.24 -8.57
C ASN A 51 0.04 1.05 -8.38
N VAL A 52 0.41 1.38 -7.14
CA VAL A 52 0.92 2.71 -6.79
C VAL A 52 2.41 2.70 -6.51
N ASP A 53 3.05 3.83 -6.80
CA ASP A 53 4.38 4.17 -6.29
C ASP A 53 4.21 5.08 -5.08
N PHE A 54 4.59 4.64 -3.90
CA PHE A 54 4.58 5.50 -2.73
C PHE A 54 5.53 6.70 -2.91
N PRO A 55 5.16 7.89 -2.39
CA PRO A 55 6.05 9.05 -2.44
C PRO A 55 7.47 8.76 -1.96
N GLY A 56 8.45 9.20 -2.75
CA GLY A 56 9.86 8.90 -2.51
C GLY A 56 10.35 7.65 -3.20
N PHE A 57 9.47 6.89 -3.86
CA PHE A 57 9.81 5.64 -4.55
C PHE A 57 9.26 5.64 -5.97
N GLY A 58 9.89 4.84 -6.83
CA GLY A 58 9.48 4.75 -8.23
C GLY A 58 9.46 6.13 -8.89
N GLU A 59 8.36 6.42 -9.57
CA GLU A 59 8.18 7.68 -10.29
C GLU A 59 7.37 8.72 -9.50
N SER A 60 7.04 8.43 -8.25
CA SER A 60 6.37 9.39 -7.38
C SER A 60 7.38 10.36 -6.76
N GLN A 61 6.96 11.62 -6.63
CA GLN A 61 7.80 12.66 -6.04
C GLN A 61 8.13 12.37 -4.58
N GLU A 62 9.36 12.68 -4.19
CA GLU A 62 9.78 12.57 -2.80
C GLU A 62 9.17 13.68 -1.95
N PRO A 63 8.64 13.37 -0.76
CA PRO A 63 8.17 14.41 0.16
C PRO A 63 9.30 15.33 0.61
N SER A 64 9.00 16.62 0.81
CA SER A 64 9.98 17.58 1.31
C SER A 64 10.28 17.41 2.80
N GLN A 65 9.42 16.69 3.52
CA GLN A 65 9.58 16.39 4.95
C GLN A 65 9.55 14.90 5.17
N VAL A 66 10.00 14.44 6.33
CA VAL A 66 9.95 13.03 6.68
C VAL A 66 8.50 12.59 6.91
N TRP A 67 8.08 11.57 6.18
CA TRP A 67 6.76 10.96 6.32
C TRP A 67 6.83 9.67 7.11
N GLY A 68 5.84 9.48 7.99
CA GLY A 68 5.58 8.21 8.65
C GLY A 68 4.37 7.52 8.05
N VAL A 69 3.95 6.42 8.67
CA VAL A 69 2.80 5.64 8.21
C VAL A 69 1.52 6.49 8.13
N GLU A 70 1.38 7.48 9.00
CA GLU A 70 0.21 8.37 9.02
C GLU A 70 0.09 9.16 7.71
N GLU A 71 1.16 9.81 7.27
CA GLU A 71 1.15 10.64 6.06
C GLU A 71 0.95 9.79 4.80
N TYR A 72 1.58 8.61 4.72
CA TYR A 72 1.36 7.68 3.61
C TYR A 72 -0.09 7.19 3.58
N THR A 73 -0.70 6.96 4.74
CA THR A 73 -2.10 6.56 4.83
C THR A 73 -3.04 7.68 4.39
N GLN A 74 -2.76 8.91 4.82
CA GLN A 74 -3.52 10.09 4.37
C GLN A 74 -3.46 10.24 2.86
N LEU A 75 -2.30 9.98 2.26
CA LEU A 75 -2.15 10.03 0.81
C LEU A 75 -3.05 9.00 0.13
N ILE A 76 -3.10 7.77 0.61
CA ILE A 76 -3.99 6.74 0.05
C ILE A 76 -5.46 7.14 0.24
N GLU A 77 -5.82 7.74 1.36
CA GLU A 77 -7.16 8.27 1.57
C GLU A 77 -7.54 9.34 0.54
N GLN A 78 -6.61 10.25 0.24
CA GLN A 78 -6.82 11.27 -0.79
C GLN A 78 -6.88 10.64 -2.19
N PHE A 79 -6.07 9.63 -2.44
CA PHE A 79 -6.07 8.90 -3.71
C PHE A 79 -7.41 8.21 -3.97
N VAL A 80 -7.91 7.49 -2.97
CA VAL A 80 -9.21 6.81 -3.04
C VAL A 80 -10.32 7.82 -3.34
N LYS A 81 -10.28 8.97 -2.70
CA LYS A 81 -11.26 10.04 -2.91
C LYS A 81 -11.16 10.64 -4.32
N ALA A 82 -9.94 10.95 -4.76
CA ALA A 82 -9.70 11.57 -6.07
C ALA A 82 -10.11 10.64 -7.21
N GLU A 83 -9.90 9.34 -7.08
CA GLU A 83 -10.23 8.35 -8.09
C GLU A 83 -11.64 7.78 -7.95
N ASN A 84 -12.43 8.28 -6.99
CA ASN A 84 -13.79 7.80 -6.72
C ASN A 84 -13.84 6.28 -6.50
N ILE A 85 -12.87 5.74 -5.77
CA ILE A 85 -12.80 4.32 -5.46
C ILE A 85 -13.72 4.02 -4.27
N GLU A 86 -14.63 3.07 -4.44
CA GLU A 86 -15.54 2.65 -3.38
C GLU A 86 -15.18 1.25 -2.90
N ASN A 87 -15.10 1.10 -1.56
CA ASN A 87 -14.95 -0.20 -0.93
C ASN A 87 -13.79 -1.03 -1.50
N PRO A 88 -12.56 -0.49 -1.57
CA PRO A 88 -11.47 -1.18 -2.24
C PRO A 88 -11.02 -2.44 -1.50
N ILE A 89 -10.48 -3.38 -2.26
CA ILE A 89 -9.60 -4.41 -1.72
C ILE A 89 -8.23 -3.76 -1.61
N LEU A 90 -7.58 -3.89 -0.45
CA LEU A 90 -6.21 -3.44 -0.28
C LEU A 90 -5.28 -4.65 -0.19
N LEU A 91 -4.21 -4.63 -0.97
CA LEU A 91 -3.13 -5.61 -0.84
C LEU A 91 -1.85 -4.85 -0.51
N GLY A 92 -1.32 -5.13 0.67
CA GLY A 92 -0.10 -4.47 1.16
C GLY A 92 1.02 -5.45 1.43
N HIS A 93 2.19 -5.17 0.85
CA HIS A 93 3.42 -5.91 1.07
C HIS A 93 4.32 -5.14 2.04
N SER A 94 4.78 -5.78 3.10
CA SER A 94 5.68 -5.21 4.09
C SER A 94 5.17 -3.86 4.63
N PHE A 95 5.85 -2.75 4.36
CA PHE A 95 5.41 -1.40 4.76
C PHE A 95 4.03 -1.04 4.19
N GLY A 96 3.74 -1.45 2.95
CA GLY A 96 2.43 -1.25 2.33
C GLY A 96 1.31 -1.94 3.13
N GLY A 97 1.61 -3.07 3.76
CA GLY A 97 0.69 -3.73 4.68
C GLY A 97 0.40 -2.90 5.92
N ARG A 98 1.41 -2.20 6.43
CA ARG A 98 1.27 -1.31 7.58
C ARG A 98 0.33 -0.13 7.26
N VAL A 99 0.48 0.44 6.08
CA VAL A 99 -0.43 1.48 5.57
C VAL A 99 -1.85 0.91 5.42
N GLY A 100 -1.98 -0.30 4.86
CA GLY A 100 -3.27 -0.96 4.70
C GLY A 100 -3.99 -1.20 6.02
N ILE A 101 -3.25 -1.60 7.06
CA ILE A 101 -3.80 -1.79 8.41
C ILE A 101 -4.35 -0.48 8.95
N LEU A 102 -3.58 0.59 8.91
CA LEU A 102 -4.03 1.89 9.41
C LEU A 102 -5.21 2.42 8.61
N TYR A 103 -5.14 2.34 7.28
CA TYR A 103 -6.26 2.74 6.41
C TYR A 103 -7.54 2.00 6.79
N SER A 104 -7.47 0.66 6.92
CA SER A 104 -8.63 -0.18 7.21
C SER A 104 -9.20 0.06 8.60
N SER A 105 -8.41 0.55 9.54
CA SER A 105 -8.86 0.86 10.89
C SER A 105 -9.81 2.07 10.94
N ARG A 106 -9.80 2.90 9.91
CA ARG A 106 -10.57 4.14 9.89
C ARG A 106 -11.35 4.40 8.60
N ASN A 107 -11.28 3.49 7.64
CA ASN A 107 -12.01 3.60 6.38
C ASN A 107 -12.63 2.26 6.01
N LYS A 108 -13.70 2.31 5.23
CA LYS A 108 -14.37 1.11 4.76
C LYS A 108 -13.56 0.45 3.65
N VAL A 109 -13.30 -0.86 3.79
CA VAL A 109 -12.64 -1.68 2.79
C VAL A 109 -13.41 -2.97 2.57
N ASN A 110 -13.31 -3.55 1.36
CA ASN A 110 -13.89 -4.84 1.07
C ASN A 110 -13.08 -5.95 1.74
N LYS A 111 -11.76 -5.92 1.53
CA LYS A 111 -10.80 -6.87 2.10
C LYS A 111 -9.46 -6.19 2.31
N LEU A 112 -8.72 -6.67 3.28
CA LEU A 112 -7.32 -6.32 3.48
C LEU A 112 -6.50 -7.60 3.34
N ILE A 113 -5.62 -7.63 2.34
CA ILE A 113 -4.70 -8.75 2.08
C ILE A 113 -3.31 -8.31 2.47
N LEU A 114 -2.67 -9.04 3.36
CA LEU A 114 -1.34 -8.74 3.87
C LEU A 114 -0.35 -9.80 3.39
N VAL A 115 0.73 -9.33 2.76
CA VAL A 115 1.81 -10.19 2.26
C VAL A 115 3.09 -9.78 2.98
N ASP A 116 3.61 -10.65 3.84
CA ASP A 116 4.79 -10.36 4.68
C ASP A 116 4.71 -8.96 5.30
N ALA A 117 3.55 -8.63 5.85
CA ALA A 117 3.24 -7.27 6.25
C ALA A 117 3.97 -6.86 7.52
N ALA A 118 4.52 -5.63 7.50
CA ALA A 118 4.99 -4.97 8.70
C ALA A 118 3.78 -4.51 9.55
N GLY A 119 3.95 -4.49 10.86
CA GLY A 119 2.90 -4.08 11.79
C GLY A 119 2.04 -5.23 12.30
N VAL A 120 2.19 -6.43 11.74
CA VAL A 120 1.58 -7.63 12.29
C VAL A 120 2.58 -8.27 13.26
N LYS A 121 2.21 -8.34 14.53
CA LYS A 121 3.08 -8.93 15.54
C LYS A 121 3.09 -10.45 15.38
N PRO A 122 4.21 -11.07 14.99
CA PRO A 122 4.26 -12.52 14.86
C PRO A 122 4.20 -13.19 16.22
N ARG A 123 3.64 -14.40 16.22
CA ARG A 123 3.65 -15.23 17.43
C ARG A 123 5.08 -15.74 17.65
N ARG A 124 5.69 -15.35 18.76
CA ARG A 124 7.05 -15.74 19.09
C ARG A 124 7.06 -16.86 20.13
N SER A 125 8.07 -17.74 20.06
CA SER A 125 8.26 -18.79 21.06
C SER A 125 8.84 -18.20 22.34
N LEU A 126 8.68 -18.93 23.46
CA LEU A 126 9.32 -18.57 24.73
C LEU A 126 10.84 -18.46 24.57
N LYS A 127 11.44 -19.32 23.76
CA LYS A 127 12.88 -19.28 23.47
C LYS A 127 13.31 -17.97 22.86
N TYR A 128 12.48 -17.40 21.96
CA TYR A 128 12.74 -16.09 21.38
C TYR A 128 12.78 -15.01 22.46
N TYR A 129 11.76 -14.93 23.32
CA TYR A 129 11.70 -13.93 24.37
C TYR A 129 12.86 -14.06 25.34
N PHE A 130 13.19 -15.29 25.72
CA PHE A 130 14.33 -15.55 26.58
C PHE A 130 15.62 -15.00 25.97
N LYS A 131 15.85 -15.26 24.69
CA LYS A 131 17.04 -14.78 23.98
C LYS A 131 17.09 -13.24 23.90
N VAL A 132 15.96 -12.60 23.62
CA VAL A 132 15.90 -11.13 23.47
C VAL A 132 16.12 -10.41 24.78
N TYR A 133 15.57 -10.93 25.89
CA TYR A 133 15.66 -10.25 27.18
C TYR A 133 16.88 -10.65 28.05
N THR A 134 17.67 -11.63 27.62
CA THR A 134 18.90 -12.01 28.32
C THR A 134 20.17 -11.44 27.68
N TYR A 135 20.03 -10.82 26.53
CA TYR A 135 21.08 -10.06 25.87
C TYR A 135 20.83 -8.57 26.14
#